data_8a2d578b994bffc41208ead2aa7ac0c6
#
_entry.id   8a2d578b994bffc41208ead2aa7ac0c6
#
_cell.length_a   1.000
_cell.length_b   1.000
_cell.length_c   1.000
_cell.angle_alpha   90.00
_cell.angle_beta   90.00
_cell.angle_gamma   90.00
#
_symmetry.space_group_name_H-M   'P 1'
#
loop_
_entity.id
_entity.type
_entity.pdbx_description
1 polymer ?
#
loop_
_entity_poly.entity_id
_entity_poly.type
_entity_poly.pdbx_seq_one_letter_code
_entity_poly.pdbx_strand_id
1 'polypeptide(L)'
;IRPWIESGGNFVSQYHRPIDNWDKTQSAPLRLQPGSPSIRWRVTDAAAPVRMLQPDHPLLNSPNRITNEDFDGWVKERGLYFASEWDPAYVPLLAMSDTDEAPLEGSLLAARIGAGSHVHCALNLFYQMDHMVVGAFRLFANLMTPSGRT
;
A
#
# COMPACT_ATOMS: atom_id res chain seq x y z
N ILE A 1 6.52 17.62 -6.05
CA ILE A 1 7.10 16.32 -5.68
C ILE A 1 7.48 15.47 -6.90
N ARG A 2 6.69 15.52 -7.99
CA ARG A 2 6.91 14.70 -9.18
C ARG A 2 8.31 14.85 -9.79
N PRO A 3 8.86 16.07 -10.02
CA PRO A 3 10.20 16.20 -10.59
C PRO A 3 11.30 15.56 -9.72
N TRP A 4 11.14 15.61 -8.40
CA TRP A 4 12.06 14.95 -7.47
C TRP A 4 12.00 13.43 -7.59
N ILE A 5 10.80 12.86 -7.73
CA ILE A 5 10.64 11.42 -7.95
C ILE A 5 11.25 11.03 -9.29
N GLU A 6 10.93 11.78 -10.36
CA GLU A 6 11.47 11.51 -11.71
C GLU A 6 12.99 11.49 -11.75
N SER A 7 13.65 12.29 -10.88
CA SER A 7 15.11 12.33 -10.76
C SER A 7 15.74 11.25 -9.88
N GLY A 8 14.92 10.35 -9.33
CA GLY A 8 15.40 9.19 -8.54
C GLY A 8 14.89 9.16 -7.11
N GLY A 9 14.01 10.06 -6.72
CA GLY A 9 13.40 10.07 -5.39
C GLY A 9 12.45 8.89 -5.19
N ASN A 10 12.41 8.37 -3.97
CA ASN A 10 11.45 7.32 -3.59
C ASN A 10 10.44 7.91 -2.61
N PHE A 11 9.19 7.99 -3.04
CA PHE A 11 8.11 8.56 -2.26
C PHE A 11 7.21 7.44 -1.72
N VAL A 12 6.93 7.47 -0.43
CA VAL A 12 5.98 6.56 0.21
C VAL A 12 4.87 7.40 0.80
N SER A 13 3.64 7.19 0.34
CA SER A 13 2.46 7.79 0.93
C SER A 13 1.64 6.73 1.65
N GLN A 14 1.09 7.11 2.79
CA GLN A 14 0.24 6.23 3.58
C GLN A 14 -1.08 6.93 3.86
N TYR A 15 -2.18 6.20 3.73
CA TYR A 15 -3.42 6.47 4.38
C TYR A 15 -4.05 7.84 4.05
N HIS A 16 -4.64 7.97 2.89
CA HIS A 16 -5.36 9.18 2.52
C HIS A 16 -6.86 9.04 2.77
N ARG A 17 -7.41 9.89 3.63
CA ARG A 17 -8.85 9.99 3.82
C ARG A 17 -9.47 10.86 2.73
N PRO A 18 -10.70 10.57 2.29
CA PRO A 18 -11.37 11.39 1.26
C PRO A 18 -11.58 12.86 1.67
N ILE A 19 -11.60 13.11 2.99
CA ILE A 19 -11.81 14.46 3.56
C ILE A 19 -10.51 15.23 3.78
N ASP A 20 -9.36 14.60 3.61
CA ASP A 20 -8.08 15.29 3.71
C ASP A 20 -7.92 16.20 2.50
N ASN A 21 -7.39 17.39 2.73
CA ASN A 21 -7.10 18.38 1.70
C ASN A 21 -5.90 17.94 0.84
N TRP A 22 -5.96 16.74 0.36
CA TRP A 22 -4.92 16.25 -0.53
C TRP A 22 -5.22 16.65 -1.95
N ASP A 23 -4.47 17.60 -2.43
CA ASP A 23 -4.53 17.97 -3.83
C ASP A 23 -3.79 16.94 -4.68
N LYS A 24 -4.55 16.12 -5.36
CA LYS A 24 -4.03 15.07 -6.23
C LYS A 24 -3.16 15.60 -7.36
N THR A 25 -3.30 16.86 -7.71
CA THR A 25 -2.51 17.48 -8.77
C THR A 25 -1.16 17.97 -8.27
N GLN A 26 -1.02 18.19 -6.96
CA GLN A 26 0.20 18.72 -6.35
C GLN A 26 0.96 17.68 -5.52
N SER A 27 0.25 16.81 -4.83
CA SER A 27 0.84 15.87 -3.86
C SER A 27 1.02 14.47 -4.44
N ALA A 28 0.06 13.99 -5.22
CA ALA A 28 0.21 12.70 -5.88
C ALA A 28 1.00 12.86 -7.18
N PRO A 29 2.04 12.06 -7.38
CA PRO A 29 2.82 12.13 -8.61
C PRO A 29 2.04 11.69 -9.86
N LEU A 30 1.09 10.76 -9.69
CA LEU A 30 0.19 10.26 -10.71
C LEU A 30 -1.22 10.12 -10.13
N ARG A 31 -2.21 9.95 -11.01
CA ARG A 31 -3.61 9.77 -10.56
C ARG A 31 -3.73 8.60 -9.59
N LEU A 32 -4.32 8.87 -8.43
CA LEU A 32 -4.65 7.88 -7.42
C LEU A 32 -5.86 8.37 -6.63
N GLN A 33 -6.94 7.60 -6.62
CA GLN A 33 -8.22 8.01 -6.04
C GLN A 33 -8.61 7.08 -4.90
N PRO A 34 -8.71 7.57 -3.65
CA PRO A 34 -9.35 6.82 -2.58
C PRO A 34 -10.81 6.49 -2.93
N GLY A 35 -11.24 5.29 -2.57
CA GLY A 35 -12.60 4.85 -2.87
C GLY A 35 -13.66 5.60 -2.06
N SER A 36 -14.83 5.81 -2.67
CA SER A 36 -15.97 6.46 -2.04
C SER A 36 -17.26 5.67 -2.28
N PRO A 37 -18.10 5.47 -1.28
CA PRO A 37 -17.91 5.81 0.13
C PRO A 37 -16.83 4.95 0.79
N SER A 38 -16.05 5.54 1.69
CA SER A 38 -14.89 4.87 2.31
C SER A 38 -15.24 3.57 3.02
N ILE A 39 -16.46 3.43 3.50
CA ILE A 39 -16.95 2.23 4.17
C ILE A 39 -16.92 0.98 3.27
N ARG A 40 -16.88 1.14 1.96
CA ARG A 40 -16.78 0.03 1.00
C ARG A 40 -15.36 -0.25 0.53
N TRP A 41 -14.42 0.60 0.92
CA TRP A 41 -13.03 0.54 0.45
C TRP A 41 -12.09 0.32 1.63
N ARG A 42 -12.34 -0.78 2.36
CA ARG A 42 -11.61 -1.18 3.55
C ARG A 42 -11.72 -2.68 3.77
N VAL A 43 -10.83 -3.21 4.60
CA VAL A 43 -10.91 -4.58 5.13
C VAL A 43 -10.80 -4.50 6.64
N THR A 44 -11.90 -4.76 7.32
CA THR A 44 -12.02 -4.62 8.77
C THR A 44 -11.69 -5.90 9.53
N ASP A 45 -11.75 -7.05 8.88
CA ASP A 45 -11.28 -8.30 9.47
C ASP A 45 -9.74 -8.33 9.46
N ALA A 46 -9.15 -8.18 10.63
CA ALA A 46 -7.70 -8.21 10.79
C ALA A 46 -7.06 -9.57 10.44
N ALA A 47 -7.87 -10.63 10.34
CA ALA A 47 -7.45 -11.98 9.94
C ALA A 47 -7.82 -12.31 8.48
N ALA A 48 -8.39 -11.37 7.73
CA ALA A 48 -8.76 -11.61 6.33
C ALA A 48 -7.58 -12.16 5.53
N PRO A 49 -7.79 -13.19 4.69
CA PRO A 49 -6.73 -13.72 3.83
C PRO A 49 -6.16 -12.63 2.92
N VAL A 50 -4.85 -12.63 2.76
CA VAL A 50 -4.13 -11.71 1.87
C VAL A 50 -3.55 -12.51 0.72
N ARG A 51 -3.91 -12.14 -0.51
CA ARG A 51 -3.37 -12.74 -1.73
C ARG A 51 -2.32 -11.81 -2.33
N MET A 52 -1.15 -12.36 -2.61
CA MET A 52 -0.08 -11.63 -3.32
C MET A 52 -0.35 -11.67 -4.82
N LEU A 53 -0.54 -10.50 -5.42
CA LEU A 53 -0.81 -10.39 -6.86
C LEU A 53 0.48 -10.41 -7.68
N GLN A 54 1.57 -9.93 -7.09
CA GLN A 54 2.88 -9.85 -7.72
C GLN A 54 3.95 -10.40 -6.76
N PRO A 55 3.98 -11.72 -6.52
CA PRO A 55 4.85 -12.30 -5.49
C PRO A 55 6.34 -12.08 -5.74
N ASP A 56 6.74 -11.85 -7.00
CA ASP A 56 8.14 -11.59 -7.36
C ASP A 56 8.52 -10.11 -7.35
N HIS A 57 7.58 -9.22 -7.02
CA HIS A 57 7.87 -7.79 -6.99
C HIS A 57 8.93 -7.47 -5.93
N PRO A 58 9.96 -6.65 -6.25
CA PRO A 58 11.05 -6.33 -5.32
C PRO A 58 10.58 -5.84 -3.95
N LEU A 59 9.50 -5.08 -3.91
CA LEU A 59 8.93 -4.54 -2.67
C LEU A 59 8.42 -5.64 -1.72
N LEU A 60 8.06 -6.81 -2.24
CA LEU A 60 7.65 -7.96 -1.44
C LEU A 60 8.80 -8.93 -1.14
N ASN A 61 10.01 -8.64 -1.60
CA ASN A 61 11.13 -9.56 -1.49
C ASN A 61 12.39 -8.96 -0.85
N SER A 62 12.53 -7.64 -0.79
CA SER A 62 13.75 -7.00 -0.30
C SER A 62 13.47 -5.76 0.54
N PRO A 63 14.13 -5.61 1.69
CA PRO A 63 15.11 -6.52 2.30
C PRO A 63 14.50 -7.78 2.90
N ASN A 64 13.18 -7.84 3.07
CA ASN A 64 12.49 -8.99 3.64
C ASN A 64 11.62 -9.67 2.59
N ARG A 65 11.64 -10.98 2.55
CA ARG A 65 10.67 -11.74 1.79
C ARG A 65 9.36 -11.77 2.57
N ILE A 66 8.35 -11.08 2.03
CA ILE A 66 7.02 -11.02 2.64
C ILE A 66 6.24 -12.26 2.24
N THR A 67 5.64 -12.90 3.25
CA THR A 67 4.81 -14.08 3.09
C THR A 67 3.47 -13.86 3.81
N ASN A 68 2.56 -14.82 3.70
CA ASN A 68 1.28 -14.74 4.43
C ASN A 68 1.49 -14.69 5.94
N GLU A 69 2.56 -15.25 6.46
CA GLU A 69 2.91 -15.20 7.89
C GLU A 69 3.15 -13.77 8.39
N ASP A 70 3.57 -12.85 7.52
CA ASP A 70 3.76 -11.45 7.89
C ASP A 70 2.44 -10.72 8.16
N PHE A 71 1.31 -11.31 7.78
CA PHE A 71 -0.02 -10.80 8.06
C PHE A 71 -0.69 -11.49 9.26
N ASP A 72 -0.02 -12.44 9.90
CA ASP A 72 -0.52 -13.10 11.10
C ASP A 72 -0.42 -12.18 12.32
N GLY A 73 -1.38 -12.30 13.21
CA GLY A 73 -1.40 -11.53 14.45
C GLY A 73 -1.75 -10.06 14.29
N TRP A 74 -2.18 -9.63 13.11
CA TRP A 74 -2.69 -8.28 12.93
C TRP A 74 -3.93 -8.05 13.78
N VAL A 75 -4.09 -6.83 14.26
CA VAL A 75 -5.18 -6.43 15.14
C VAL A 75 -6.00 -5.32 14.52
N LYS A 76 -7.25 -5.19 14.95
CA LYS A 76 -8.22 -4.20 14.55
C LYS A 76 -8.70 -4.35 13.10
N GLU A 77 -7.82 -4.18 12.11
CA GLU A 77 -8.17 -4.17 10.69
C GLU A 77 -6.94 -4.40 9.81
N ARG A 78 -7.14 -4.76 8.56
CA ARG A 78 -6.05 -4.79 7.56
C ARG A 78 -5.71 -3.38 7.09
N GLY A 79 -6.72 -2.57 6.76
CA GLY A 79 -6.52 -1.21 6.30
C GLY A 79 -7.82 -0.52 5.95
N LEU A 80 -7.71 0.79 5.71
CA LEU A 80 -8.81 1.69 5.41
C LEU A 80 -8.46 2.58 4.22
N TYR A 81 -9.49 3.16 3.61
CA TYR A 81 -9.32 4.14 2.52
C TYR A 81 -8.54 3.59 1.32
N PHE A 82 -8.80 2.35 0.95
CA PHE A 82 -8.17 1.74 -0.21
C PHE A 82 -8.46 2.54 -1.47
N ALA A 83 -7.49 2.60 -2.36
CA ALA A 83 -7.69 3.23 -3.66
C ALA A 83 -8.72 2.44 -4.49
N SER A 84 -9.57 3.17 -5.22
CA SER A 84 -10.54 2.59 -6.15
C SER A 84 -10.11 2.71 -7.60
N GLU A 85 -9.31 3.74 -7.91
CA GLU A 85 -8.81 4.01 -9.24
C GLU A 85 -7.38 4.54 -9.16
N TRP A 86 -6.56 4.18 -10.12
CA TRP A 86 -5.17 4.63 -10.20
C TRP A 86 -4.67 4.66 -11.65
N ASP A 87 -3.62 5.42 -11.87
CA ASP A 87 -2.91 5.46 -13.14
C ASP A 87 -2.37 4.07 -13.51
N PRO A 88 -2.40 3.67 -14.79
CA PRO A 88 -1.87 2.36 -15.24
C PRO A 88 -0.42 2.06 -14.87
N ALA A 89 0.36 3.08 -14.54
CA ALA A 89 1.73 2.88 -14.05
C ALA A 89 1.79 2.19 -12.68
N TYR A 90 0.72 2.26 -11.87
CA TYR A 90 0.67 1.55 -10.60
C TYR A 90 0.36 0.09 -10.79
N VAL A 91 1.12 -0.74 -10.08
CA VAL A 91 0.91 -2.18 -9.99
C VAL A 91 0.33 -2.48 -8.63
N PRO A 92 -0.87 -3.10 -8.54
CA PRO A 92 -1.41 -3.56 -7.27
C PRO A 92 -0.65 -4.82 -6.81
N LEU A 93 -0.24 -4.83 -5.56
CA LEU A 93 0.59 -5.91 -5.01
C LEU A 93 -0.20 -6.92 -4.18
N LEU A 94 -1.31 -6.51 -3.58
CA LEU A 94 -2.11 -7.33 -2.68
C LEU A 94 -3.60 -7.26 -3.03
N ALA A 95 -4.30 -8.35 -2.81
CA ALA A 95 -5.76 -8.40 -2.83
C ALA A 95 -6.28 -8.96 -1.52
N MET A 96 -7.34 -8.39 -0.99
CA MET A 96 -7.99 -8.82 0.24
C MET A 96 -9.43 -8.34 0.30
N SER A 97 -10.24 -9.01 1.11
CA SER A 97 -11.64 -8.63 1.32
C SER A 97 -12.13 -9.08 2.68
N ASP A 98 -13.14 -8.40 3.19
CA ASP A 98 -13.96 -8.94 4.27
C ASP A 98 -14.82 -10.11 3.73
N THR A 99 -15.36 -10.93 4.63
CA THR A 99 -16.20 -12.07 4.26
C THR A 99 -17.39 -11.61 3.44
N ASP A 100 -17.68 -12.36 2.37
CA ASP A 100 -18.79 -12.10 1.44
C ASP A 100 -18.69 -10.78 0.64
N GLU A 101 -17.52 -10.15 0.65
CA GLU A 101 -17.24 -8.97 -0.17
C GLU A 101 -16.28 -9.28 -1.33
N ALA A 102 -16.35 -8.48 -2.39
CA ALA A 102 -15.43 -8.61 -3.51
C ALA A 102 -14.00 -8.21 -3.10
N PRO A 103 -12.98 -8.90 -3.63
CA PRO A 103 -11.59 -8.55 -3.36
C PRO A 103 -11.25 -7.12 -3.77
N LEU A 104 -10.54 -6.41 -2.89
CA LEU A 104 -10.02 -5.06 -3.11
C LEU A 104 -8.51 -5.14 -3.38
N GLU A 105 -8.05 -4.41 -4.37
CA GLU A 105 -6.65 -4.43 -4.83
C GLU A 105 -5.91 -3.11 -4.61
N GLY A 106 -6.56 -2.13 -4.01
CA GLY A 106 -6.01 -0.78 -3.81
C GLY A 106 -5.30 -0.56 -2.48
N SER A 107 -4.94 -1.61 -1.75
CA SER A 107 -4.31 -1.49 -0.43
C SER A 107 -2.81 -1.16 -0.49
N LEU A 108 -2.11 -1.66 -1.51
CA LEU A 108 -0.67 -1.46 -1.70
C LEU A 108 -0.38 -1.37 -3.19
N LEU A 109 -0.01 -0.17 -3.63
CA LEU A 109 0.24 0.17 -5.02
C LEU A 109 1.68 0.66 -5.19
N ALA A 110 2.36 0.22 -6.24
CA ALA A 110 3.71 0.66 -6.54
C ALA A 110 3.83 1.09 -8.00
N ALA A 111 4.53 2.21 -8.24
CA ALA A 111 4.80 2.71 -9.59
C ALA A 111 6.25 3.17 -9.74
N ARG A 112 6.83 2.88 -10.91
CA ARG A 112 8.06 3.53 -11.36
C ARG A 112 7.69 4.84 -12.04
N ILE A 113 8.39 5.92 -11.70
CA ILE A 113 8.17 7.25 -12.26
C ILE A 113 9.53 7.87 -12.57
N GLY A 114 9.91 7.84 -13.84
CA GLY A 114 11.28 8.21 -14.23
C GLY A 114 12.29 7.28 -13.58
N ALA A 115 13.30 7.86 -12.93
CA ALA A 115 14.33 7.11 -12.21
C ALA A 115 13.92 6.71 -10.78
N GLY A 116 12.83 7.26 -10.26
CA GLY A 116 12.34 7.01 -8.91
C GLY A 116 11.09 6.15 -8.84
N SER A 117 10.42 6.20 -7.69
CA SER A 117 9.22 5.40 -7.44
C SER A 117 8.24 6.09 -6.50
N HIS A 118 6.96 5.72 -6.62
CA HIS A 118 5.94 6.01 -5.63
C HIS A 118 5.32 4.71 -5.14
N VAL A 119 5.20 4.57 -3.83
CA VAL A 119 4.46 3.49 -3.18
C VAL A 119 3.34 4.11 -2.36
N HIS A 120 2.11 3.68 -2.60
CA HIS A 120 0.96 4.06 -1.80
C HIS A 120 0.50 2.86 -0.96
N CYS A 121 0.45 3.05 0.36
CA CYS A 121 0.08 2.01 1.31
C CYS A 121 -1.13 2.46 2.13
N ALA A 122 -2.27 1.81 1.95
CA ALA A 122 -3.48 2.03 2.73
C ALA A 122 -3.68 0.96 3.83
N LEU A 123 -2.69 0.09 4.03
CA LEU A 123 -2.66 -0.83 5.15
C LEU A 123 -2.41 -0.07 6.46
N ASN A 124 -3.02 -0.54 7.55
CA ASN A 124 -2.89 0.10 8.86
C ASN A 124 -1.59 -0.32 9.57
N LEU A 125 -0.45 -0.03 8.94
CA LEU A 125 0.86 -0.46 9.43
C LEU A 125 1.23 0.17 10.76
N PHE A 126 0.98 1.47 10.95
CA PHE A 126 1.35 2.16 12.18
C PHE A 126 0.68 1.53 13.41
N TYR A 127 -0.59 1.15 13.31
CA TYR A 127 -1.31 0.52 14.40
C TYR A 127 -0.74 -0.87 14.71
N GLN A 128 -0.38 -1.63 13.68
CA GLN A 128 0.25 -2.95 13.86
C GLN A 128 1.63 -2.82 14.51
N MET A 129 2.42 -1.84 14.12
CA MET A 129 3.73 -1.58 14.73
C MET A 129 3.62 -1.15 16.18
N ASP A 130 2.62 -0.34 16.53
CA ASP A 130 2.32 0.02 17.94
C ASP A 130 1.97 -1.22 18.79
N HIS A 131 1.43 -2.25 18.18
CA HIS A 131 1.11 -3.54 18.81
C HIS A 131 2.21 -4.60 18.61
N MET A 132 3.39 -4.20 18.17
CA MET A 132 4.56 -5.07 18.03
C MET A 132 4.33 -6.25 17.06
N VAL A 133 3.52 -6.08 16.04
CA VAL A 133 3.31 -7.09 15.00
C VAL A 133 4.51 -7.12 14.06
N VAL A 134 5.30 -8.17 14.14
CA VAL A 134 6.60 -8.28 13.44
C VAL A 134 6.47 -8.14 11.93
N GLY A 135 5.46 -8.77 11.32
CA GLY A 135 5.26 -8.69 9.87
C GLY A 135 5.05 -7.26 9.35
N ALA A 136 4.41 -6.40 10.15
CA ALA A 136 4.22 -4.99 9.79
C ALA A 136 5.55 -4.24 9.73
N PHE A 137 6.47 -4.48 10.68
CA PHE A 137 7.82 -3.89 10.64
C PHE A 137 8.61 -4.37 9.42
N ARG A 138 8.48 -5.65 9.08
CA ARG A 138 9.17 -6.22 7.90
C ARG A 138 8.68 -5.58 6.61
N LEU A 139 7.36 -5.45 6.45
CA LEU A 139 6.78 -4.77 5.29
C LEU A 139 7.17 -3.29 5.27
N PHE A 140 7.06 -2.61 6.39
CA PHE A 140 7.46 -1.20 6.49
C PHE A 140 8.93 -0.98 6.07
N ALA A 141 9.83 -1.85 6.53
CA ALA A 141 11.24 -1.79 6.13
C ALA A 141 11.40 -1.90 4.61
N ASN A 142 10.64 -2.79 3.96
CA ASN A 142 10.64 -2.91 2.51
C ASN A 142 10.13 -1.63 1.81
N LEU A 143 9.06 -1.00 2.34
CA LEU A 143 8.54 0.24 1.77
C LEU A 143 9.57 1.37 1.81
N MET A 144 10.34 1.43 2.89
CA MET A 144 11.33 2.50 3.13
C MET A 144 12.68 2.25 2.44
N THR A 145 12.90 1.07 1.88
CA THR A 145 14.16 0.71 1.25
C THR A 145 14.08 0.87 -0.27
N PRO A 146 14.82 1.81 -0.87
CA PRO A 146 14.77 2.04 -2.31
C PRO A 146 15.46 0.96 -3.14
N SER A 147 16.38 0.22 -2.57
CA SER A 147 17.13 -0.83 -3.25
C SER A 147 16.24 -1.98 -3.75
N GLY A 148 16.49 -2.46 -4.95
CA GLY A 148 15.73 -3.56 -5.56
C GLY A 148 14.45 -3.15 -6.28
N ARG A 149 14.16 -1.85 -6.36
CA ARG A 149 13.02 -1.32 -7.13
C ARG A 149 13.38 -0.99 -8.59
N THR A 150 14.55 -1.33 -8.94
CA THR A 150 15.07 -1.16 -10.31
C THR A 150 14.58 -2.26 -11.24
#